data_8a36cd826dd538a8e19925b533fc07ab
#
_entry.id   8a36cd826dd538a8e19925b533fc07ab
#
_cell.length_a   1.000
_cell.length_b   1.000
_cell.length_c   1.000
_cell.angle_alpha   90.00
_cell.angle_beta   90.00
_cell.angle_gamma   90.00
#
_symmetry.space_group_name_H-M   'P 1'
#
loop_
_entity.id
_entity.type
_entity.pdbx_description
1 polymer ?
#
loop_
_entity_poly.entity_id
_entity_poly.type
_entity_poly.pdbx_seq_one_letter_code
_entity_poly.pdbx_strand_id
1 'polypeptide(L)'
;MNIIDKLKKLKIKKRYICILIGILFVGFISFSAAKKNHVEYETAEIQRRTITQVVEASGTINPVNTVSVGSTVSGLISAIYVDFNSKVTKGQLLAEIDPRTFQATVDQNAANVASARAELANKQAAYEMSAKTLRRYKNLYAKSFIPKSELDQAEADYKADLAQVNAARAKITQTQAQYNQSMVNLNYTKITAPVSGMIISREIDLGQPVAASFQAPELFTIAQDLEKMQIEVNVSEADIGEVKEGQDVTYTLDGYPNSEFYGKVTQVRISPTTVSNVVTYSVIVTVDNSDLKLKPGMTANVSIITAKNENVLAVPNIALKFTPKTDGTKYKSQGLWVKNGLKMERINITTGASDDSYTEVKGENVYEGEKILVGIKGGKKKSNNAPPPRM
;
A
#
# COMPACT_ATOMS: atom_id res chain seq x y z
N MET A 1 40.15 35.73 83.45
CA MET A 1 41.12 36.87 83.33
C MET A 1 41.36 37.08 81.84
N ASN A 2 40.84 38.16 81.34
CA ASN A 2 40.45 38.39 79.94
C ASN A 2 41.60 38.55 78.96
N ILE A 3 41.50 37.86 77.85
CA ILE A 3 42.36 37.95 76.64
C ILE A 3 42.41 39.39 76.09
N ILE A 4 41.52 40.25 76.44
CA ILE A 4 41.42 41.67 76.01
C ILE A 4 42.50 42.55 76.61
N ASP A 5 43.08 42.24 77.82
CA ASP A 5 44.13 43.04 78.47
C ASP A 5 45.55 42.72 77.95
N LYS A 6 45.75 41.60 77.27
CA LYS A 6 47.02 41.24 76.60
C LYS A 6 47.23 41.91 75.26
N LEU A 7 46.16 42.33 74.62
CA LEU A 7 46.19 43.02 73.28
C LEU A 7 46.48 44.54 73.38
N LYS A 8 46.36 45.18 74.59
CA LYS A 8 46.65 46.60 74.76
C LYS A 8 48.14 46.95 74.88
N LYS A 9 49.05 45.97 74.97
CA LYS A 9 50.52 46.26 75.07
C LYS A 9 51.31 46.10 73.80
N LEU A 10 50.71 45.68 72.68
CA LEU A 10 51.34 45.75 71.36
C LEU A 10 50.93 47.03 70.65
N LYS A 11 51.83 48.07 70.65
CA LYS A 11 51.70 49.26 69.84
C LYS A 11 51.84 48.94 68.36
N ILE A 12 50.92 48.15 67.83
CA ILE A 12 50.79 47.89 66.40
C ILE A 12 50.04 49.05 65.83
N LYS A 13 50.72 49.94 65.01
CA LYS A 13 50.08 51.08 64.33
C LYS A 13 48.86 50.56 63.55
N LYS A 14 47.69 51.19 63.77
CA LYS A 14 46.42 50.88 63.08
C LYS A 14 46.56 50.63 61.58
N ARG A 15 47.61 51.27 60.98
CA ARG A 15 47.95 51.10 59.57
C ARG A 15 48.35 49.65 59.17
N TYR A 16 49.02 48.89 60.02
CA TYR A 16 49.44 47.52 59.71
C TYR A 16 48.32 46.51 59.85
N ILE A 17 47.34 46.74 60.74
CA ILE A 17 46.15 45.95 60.90
C ILE A 17 45.24 46.11 59.65
N CYS A 18 45.06 47.30 59.15
CA CYS A 18 44.32 47.52 57.92
C CYS A 18 45.00 46.88 56.69
N ILE A 19 46.39 46.90 56.63
CA ILE A 19 47.10 46.23 55.53
C ILE A 19 46.95 44.70 55.63
N LEU A 20 46.98 44.15 56.83
CA LEU A 20 46.84 42.68 57.03
C LEU A 20 45.42 42.18 56.72
N ILE A 21 44.40 42.99 57.09
CA ILE A 21 42.98 42.73 56.71
C ILE A 21 42.79 42.86 55.18
N GLY A 22 43.47 43.84 54.56
CA GLY A 22 43.43 44.05 53.10
C GLY A 22 44.05 42.84 52.35
N ILE A 23 45.19 42.34 52.83
CA ILE A 23 45.89 41.16 52.25
C ILE A 23 45.03 39.88 52.44
N LEU A 24 44.38 39.68 53.62
CA LEU A 24 43.46 38.58 53.87
C LEU A 24 42.19 38.69 52.99
N PHE A 25 41.70 39.89 52.76
CA PHE A 25 40.52 40.12 51.91
C PHE A 25 40.83 39.89 50.44
N VAL A 26 42.00 40.34 49.97
CA VAL A 26 42.48 40.05 48.60
C VAL A 26 42.78 38.56 48.43
N GLY A 27 43.36 37.89 49.44
CA GLY A 27 43.57 36.46 49.47
C GLY A 27 42.23 35.68 49.44
N PHE A 28 41.20 36.15 50.17
CA PHE A 28 39.86 35.55 50.16
C PHE A 28 39.13 35.75 48.86
N ILE A 29 39.27 36.92 48.24
CA ILE A 29 38.71 37.21 46.91
C ILE A 29 39.42 36.39 45.85
N SER A 30 40.76 36.28 45.92
CA SER A 30 41.56 35.42 45.04
C SER A 30 41.23 33.95 45.22
N PHE A 31 41.00 33.47 46.44
CA PHE A 31 40.57 32.10 46.71
C PHE A 31 39.13 31.82 46.29
N SER A 32 38.21 32.79 46.42
CA SER A 32 36.85 32.69 45.93
C SER A 32 36.77 32.76 44.40
N ALA A 33 37.63 33.54 43.74
CA ALA A 33 37.74 33.60 42.30
C ALA A 33 38.38 32.34 41.71
N ALA A 34 39.23 31.65 42.47
CA ALA A 34 39.82 30.35 42.06
C ALA A 34 38.85 29.17 42.17
N LYS A 35 37.69 29.34 42.84
CA LYS A 35 36.61 28.39 42.80
C LYS A 35 35.82 28.55 41.48
N LYS A 36 36.51 28.50 40.32
CA LYS A 36 35.89 28.31 39.00
C LYS A 36 34.97 27.12 39.10
N ASN A 37 33.69 27.33 38.80
CA ASN A 37 32.68 26.26 38.67
C ASN A 37 33.29 25.14 37.80
N HIS A 38 33.70 24.08 38.43
CA HIS A 38 34.13 22.85 37.77
C HIS A 38 32.83 22.24 37.19
N VAL A 39 32.55 22.54 35.94
CA VAL A 39 31.44 21.91 35.24
C VAL A 39 31.83 20.44 35.04
N GLU A 40 31.18 19.56 35.75
CA GLU A 40 31.35 18.10 35.59
C GLU A 40 30.55 17.66 34.38
N TYR A 41 31.22 17.08 33.39
CA TYR A 41 30.60 16.60 32.16
C TYR A 41 30.30 15.12 32.26
N GLU A 42 29.17 14.74 31.73
CA GLU A 42 28.81 13.34 31.54
C GLU A 42 29.54 12.81 30.30
N THR A 43 30.13 11.63 30.41
CA THR A 43 30.92 11.02 29.34
C THR A 43 30.35 9.65 28.98
N ALA A 44 30.37 9.31 27.70
CA ALA A 44 30.15 7.97 27.16
C ALA A 44 31.43 7.48 26.49
N GLU A 45 31.54 6.18 26.28
CA GLU A 45 32.66 5.58 25.57
C GLU A 45 32.24 5.20 24.15
N ILE A 46 33.15 5.40 23.21
CA ILE A 46 32.99 4.92 21.83
C ILE A 46 33.10 3.40 21.87
N GLN A 47 32.08 2.70 21.38
CA GLN A 47 32.00 1.25 21.40
C GLN A 47 31.76 0.71 20.00
N ARG A 48 32.26 -0.49 19.73
CA ARG A 48 31.86 -1.22 18.53
C ARG A 48 30.51 -1.84 18.73
N ARG A 49 29.59 -1.56 17.79
CA ARG A 49 28.22 -2.06 17.79
C ARG A 49 27.76 -2.40 16.38
N THR A 50 26.73 -3.21 16.31
CA THR A 50 25.93 -3.35 15.10
C THR A 50 24.91 -2.23 15.09
N ILE A 51 24.89 -1.42 14.04
CA ILE A 51 23.89 -0.38 13.82
C ILE A 51 22.98 -0.85 12.70
N THR A 52 21.69 -0.89 13.00
CA THR A 52 20.65 -1.25 12.05
C THR A 52 19.82 0.00 11.76
N GLN A 53 19.94 0.51 10.55
CA GLN A 53 19.10 1.61 10.09
C GLN A 53 17.80 1.03 9.55
N VAL A 54 16.68 1.56 10.04
CA VAL A 54 15.34 1.11 9.64
C VAL A 54 14.52 2.29 9.14
N VAL A 55 13.66 2.00 8.18
CA VAL A 55 12.57 2.90 7.76
C VAL A 55 11.28 2.33 8.35
N GLU A 56 10.65 3.13 9.21
CA GLU A 56 9.36 2.77 9.81
C GLU A 56 8.21 3.27 8.96
N ALA A 57 7.26 2.39 8.69
CA ALA A 57 6.07 2.70 7.92
C ALA A 57 4.90 1.82 8.33
N SER A 58 3.68 2.23 8.00
CA SER A 58 2.50 1.40 8.20
C SER A 58 2.01 0.82 6.87
N GLY A 59 1.40 -0.35 6.93
CA GLY A 59 0.86 -1.02 5.77
C GLY A 59 -0.37 -1.84 6.08
N THR A 60 -1.04 -2.31 5.03
CA THR A 60 -2.22 -3.18 5.12
C THR A 60 -1.90 -4.56 4.56
N ILE A 61 -2.30 -5.60 5.27
CA ILE A 61 -2.13 -6.99 4.84
C ILE A 61 -3.25 -7.35 3.87
N ASN A 62 -2.87 -7.84 2.70
CA ASN A 62 -3.79 -8.29 1.66
C ASN A 62 -3.33 -9.61 1.06
N PRO A 63 -4.22 -10.45 0.53
CA PRO A 63 -3.82 -11.58 -0.28
C PRO A 63 -3.08 -11.12 -1.54
N VAL A 64 -2.14 -11.91 -2.03
CA VAL A 64 -1.39 -11.57 -3.26
C VAL A 64 -2.34 -11.48 -4.46
N ASN A 65 -3.33 -12.38 -4.54
CA ASN A 65 -4.29 -12.42 -5.63
C ASN A 65 -5.72 -12.35 -5.09
N THR A 66 -6.40 -11.25 -5.39
CA THR A 66 -7.84 -11.07 -5.17
C THR A 66 -8.56 -10.87 -6.49
N VAL A 67 -9.76 -11.37 -6.61
CA VAL A 67 -10.61 -11.18 -7.78
C VAL A 67 -11.97 -10.66 -7.32
N SER A 68 -12.32 -9.45 -7.76
CA SER A 68 -13.66 -8.88 -7.57
C SER A 68 -14.62 -9.47 -8.59
N VAL A 69 -15.75 -9.96 -8.13
CA VAL A 69 -16.83 -10.50 -8.93
C VAL A 69 -17.98 -9.50 -8.94
N GLY A 70 -18.31 -8.99 -10.10
CA GLY A 70 -19.39 -8.03 -10.32
C GLY A 70 -20.51 -8.59 -11.19
N SER A 71 -21.53 -7.77 -11.48
CA SER A 71 -22.61 -8.09 -12.42
C SER A 71 -22.45 -7.30 -13.72
N THR A 72 -22.80 -7.95 -14.85
CA THR A 72 -22.87 -7.33 -16.16
C THR A 72 -24.29 -6.88 -16.52
N VAL A 73 -25.31 -7.41 -15.79
CA VAL A 73 -26.72 -7.09 -16.02
C VAL A 73 -27.34 -6.49 -14.76
N SER A 74 -28.33 -5.63 -14.95
CA SER A 74 -29.05 -4.99 -13.85
C SER A 74 -30.30 -5.80 -13.48
N GLY A 75 -30.63 -5.88 -12.19
CA GLY A 75 -31.81 -6.56 -11.70
C GLY A 75 -31.82 -6.71 -10.18
N LEU A 76 -32.79 -7.42 -9.63
CA LEU A 76 -32.89 -7.74 -8.21
C LEU A 76 -32.13 -9.05 -7.90
N ILE A 77 -31.43 -9.10 -6.80
CA ILE A 77 -30.83 -10.35 -6.30
C ILE A 77 -31.96 -11.28 -5.82
N SER A 78 -32.15 -12.39 -6.51
CA SER A 78 -33.19 -13.38 -6.21
C SER A 78 -32.71 -14.50 -5.27
N ALA A 79 -31.42 -14.83 -5.30
CA ALA A 79 -30.84 -15.85 -4.43
C ALA A 79 -29.34 -15.59 -4.21
N ILE A 80 -28.84 -15.99 -3.02
CA ILE A 80 -27.43 -15.99 -2.66
C ILE A 80 -27.12 -17.38 -2.12
N TYR A 81 -26.07 -18.03 -2.66
CA TYR A 81 -25.73 -19.42 -2.36
C TYR A 81 -24.49 -19.58 -1.49
N VAL A 82 -23.76 -18.47 -1.25
CA VAL A 82 -22.50 -18.43 -0.53
C VAL A 82 -22.49 -17.27 0.45
N ASP A 83 -21.66 -17.37 1.48
CA ASP A 83 -21.52 -16.35 2.51
C ASP A 83 -20.04 -16.07 2.76
N PHE A 84 -19.73 -15.13 3.66
CA PHE A 84 -18.38 -14.82 4.11
C PHE A 84 -17.63 -16.10 4.49
N ASN A 85 -16.33 -16.14 4.19
CA ASN A 85 -15.42 -17.26 4.46
C ASN A 85 -15.81 -18.59 3.78
N SER A 86 -16.76 -18.60 2.85
CA SER A 86 -17.10 -19.79 2.06
C SER A 86 -15.98 -20.11 1.08
N LYS A 87 -15.57 -21.38 1.04
CA LYS A 87 -14.69 -21.89 -0.02
C LYS A 87 -15.50 -22.12 -1.28
N VAL A 88 -15.00 -21.60 -2.41
CA VAL A 88 -15.66 -21.70 -3.71
C VAL A 88 -14.71 -22.28 -4.75
N THR A 89 -15.28 -22.98 -5.73
CA THR A 89 -14.56 -23.51 -6.89
C THR A 89 -14.91 -22.71 -8.13
N LYS A 90 -13.98 -22.66 -9.08
CA LYS A 90 -14.20 -21.99 -10.37
C LYS A 90 -15.47 -22.50 -11.04
N GLY A 91 -16.36 -21.58 -11.47
CA GLY A 91 -17.64 -21.87 -12.10
C GLY A 91 -18.79 -22.14 -11.11
N GLN A 92 -18.53 -22.16 -9.81
CA GLN A 92 -19.59 -22.34 -8.79
C GLN A 92 -20.50 -21.11 -8.78
N LEU A 93 -21.82 -21.36 -8.69
CA LEU A 93 -22.84 -20.32 -8.59
C LEU A 93 -22.76 -19.65 -7.21
N LEU A 94 -22.62 -18.33 -7.21
CA LEU A 94 -22.51 -17.50 -6.00
C LEU A 94 -23.82 -16.83 -5.66
N ALA A 95 -24.46 -16.21 -6.66
CA ALA A 95 -25.75 -15.54 -6.53
C ALA A 95 -26.50 -15.57 -7.86
N GLU A 96 -27.77 -15.26 -7.82
CA GLU A 96 -28.64 -15.19 -8.99
C GLU A 96 -29.43 -13.87 -8.98
N ILE A 97 -29.43 -13.20 -10.13
CA ILE A 97 -30.30 -12.06 -10.41
C ILE A 97 -31.62 -12.59 -10.95
N ASP A 98 -32.75 -11.97 -10.63
CA ASP A 98 -34.09 -12.40 -11.09
C ASP A 98 -34.12 -12.64 -12.61
N PRO A 99 -34.21 -13.88 -13.06
CA PRO A 99 -34.10 -14.24 -14.47
C PRO A 99 -35.40 -14.05 -15.26
N ARG A 100 -36.53 -13.74 -14.61
CA ARG A 100 -37.86 -13.77 -15.24
C ARG A 100 -37.97 -12.87 -16.46
N THR A 101 -37.47 -11.68 -16.40
CA THR A 101 -37.51 -10.71 -17.53
C THR A 101 -36.59 -11.14 -18.66
N PHE A 102 -35.42 -11.68 -18.33
CA PHE A 102 -34.45 -12.21 -19.30
C PHE A 102 -35.00 -13.48 -19.97
N GLN A 103 -35.61 -14.38 -19.21
CA GLN A 103 -36.25 -15.58 -19.75
C GLN A 103 -37.39 -15.22 -20.72
N ALA A 104 -38.25 -14.27 -20.36
CA ALA A 104 -39.33 -13.83 -21.24
C ALA A 104 -38.78 -13.26 -22.56
N THR A 105 -37.62 -12.54 -22.53
CA THR A 105 -36.98 -12.05 -23.74
C THR A 105 -36.38 -13.19 -24.57
N VAL A 106 -35.83 -14.22 -23.95
CA VAL A 106 -35.36 -15.41 -24.66
C VAL A 106 -36.53 -16.14 -25.35
N ASP A 107 -37.63 -16.31 -24.65
CA ASP A 107 -38.82 -16.98 -25.19
C ASP A 107 -39.44 -16.20 -26.38
N GLN A 108 -39.50 -14.88 -26.27
CA GLN A 108 -39.92 -14.00 -27.36
C GLN A 108 -39.01 -14.13 -28.61
N ASN A 109 -37.69 -14.12 -28.40
CA ASN A 109 -36.76 -14.27 -29.51
C ASN A 109 -36.77 -15.70 -30.10
N ALA A 110 -37.02 -16.72 -29.30
CA ALA A 110 -37.20 -18.08 -29.78
C ALA A 110 -38.43 -18.18 -30.68
N ALA A 111 -39.55 -17.54 -30.31
CA ALA A 111 -40.74 -17.42 -31.14
C ALA A 111 -40.48 -16.68 -32.49
N ASN A 112 -39.68 -15.64 -32.46
CA ASN A 112 -39.26 -14.90 -33.66
C ASN A 112 -38.44 -15.79 -34.62
N VAL A 113 -37.55 -16.62 -34.11
CA VAL A 113 -36.80 -17.60 -34.91
C VAL A 113 -37.74 -18.65 -35.50
N ALA A 114 -38.71 -19.15 -34.74
CA ALA A 114 -39.71 -20.12 -35.22
C ALA A 114 -40.56 -19.51 -36.35
N SER A 115 -41.02 -18.26 -36.22
CA SER A 115 -41.74 -17.51 -37.25
C SER A 115 -40.91 -17.33 -38.51
N ALA A 116 -39.63 -16.92 -38.40
CA ALA A 116 -38.74 -16.77 -39.55
C ALA A 116 -38.48 -18.11 -40.29
N ARG A 117 -38.43 -19.22 -39.56
CA ARG A 117 -38.34 -20.58 -40.15
C ARG A 117 -39.60 -20.99 -40.92
N ALA A 118 -40.78 -20.67 -40.40
CA ALA A 118 -42.03 -20.91 -41.07
C ALA A 118 -42.14 -20.10 -42.35
N GLU A 119 -41.69 -18.82 -42.34
CA GLU A 119 -41.65 -17.95 -43.53
C GLU A 119 -40.67 -18.52 -44.58
N LEU A 120 -39.49 -18.98 -44.19
CA LEU A 120 -38.60 -19.68 -45.12
C LEU A 120 -39.26 -20.90 -45.80
N ALA A 121 -39.99 -21.71 -45.04
CA ALA A 121 -40.67 -22.87 -45.58
C ALA A 121 -41.72 -22.45 -46.63
N ASN A 122 -42.48 -21.36 -46.38
CA ASN A 122 -43.39 -20.77 -47.34
C ASN A 122 -42.69 -20.33 -48.63
N LYS A 123 -41.59 -19.55 -48.50
CA LYS A 123 -40.83 -19.10 -49.67
C LYS A 123 -40.18 -20.23 -50.44
N GLN A 124 -39.79 -21.29 -49.75
CA GLN A 124 -39.17 -22.47 -50.30
C GLN A 124 -40.22 -23.28 -51.14
N ALA A 125 -41.45 -23.38 -50.68
CA ALA A 125 -42.55 -23.98 -51.43
C ALA A 125 -42.87 -23.21 -52.71
N ALA A 126 -42.92 -21.87 -52.65
CA ALA A 126 -43.10 -21.02 -53.85
C ALA A 126 -41.96 -21.19 -54.86
N TYR A 127 -40.72 -21.19 -54.41
CA TYR A 127 -39.54 -21.44 -55.25
C TYR A 127 -39.55 -22.82 -55.90
N GLU A 128 -39.95 -23.87 -55.19
CA GLU A 128 -40.10 -25.23 -55.77
C GLU A 128 -41.17 -25.25 -56.88
N MET A 129 -42.26 -24.52 -56.69
CA MET A 129 -43.32 -24.41 -57.71
C MET A 129 -42.83 -23.69 -58.97
N SER A 130 -42.17 -22.56 -58.82
CA SER A 130 -41.63 -21.77 -59.95
C SER A 130 -40.49 -22.56 -60.65
N ALA A 131 -39.66 -23.32 -59.92
CA ALA A 131 -38.66 -24.19 -60.53
C ALA A 131 -39.28 -25.29 -61.39
N LYS A 132 -40.36 -25.95 -60.90
CA LYS A 132 -41.09 -26.96 -61.67
C LYS A 132 -41.73 -26.33 -62.94
N THR A 133 -42.28 -25.12 -62.80
CA THR A 133 -42.91 -24.38 -63.92
C THR A 133 -41.86 -24.00 -64.95
N LEU A 134 -40.71 -23.46 -64.58
CA LEU A 134 -39.61 -23.13 -65.45
C LEU A 134 -39.09 -24.37 -66.20
N ARG A 135 -38.91 -25.52 -65.50
CA ARG A 135 -38.51 -26.77 -66.16
C ARG A 135 -39.52 -27.19 -67.25
N ARG A 136 -40.79 -27.05 -66.96
CA ARG A 136 -41.88 -27.41 -67.92
C ARG A 136 -41.83 -26.48 -69.11
N TYR A 137 -41.68 -25.18 -68.91
CA TYR A 137 -41.66 -24.14 -69.97
C TYR A 137 -40.39 -24.28 -70.84
N LYS A 138 -39.23 -24.58 -70.27
CA LYS A 138 -38.03 -24.93 -71.04
C LYS A 138 -38.25 -26.10 -72.01
N ASN A 139 -38.94 -27.15 -71.57
CA ASN A 139 -39.27 -28.30 -72.40
C ASN A 139 -40.28 -27.97 -73.51
N LEU A 140 -41.28 -27.11 -73.25
CA LEU A 140 -42.25 -26.68 -74.23
C LEU A 140 -41.67 -25.72 -75.26
N TYR A 141 -40.81 -24.84 -74.83
CA TYR A 141 -40.09 -23.91 -75.73
C TYR A 141 -39.16 -24.64 -76.71
N ALA A 142 -38.44 -25.62 -76.21
CA ALA A 142 -37.54 -26.48 -77.00
C ALA A 142 -38.32 -27.23 -78.14
N LYS A 143 -39.67 -27.40 -77.95
CA LYS A 143 -40.56 -28.02 -78.90
C LYS A 143 -41.34 -26.95 -79.73
N SER A 144 -41.04 -25.67 -79.58
CA SER A 144 -41.71 -24.54 -80.19
C SER A 144 -43.22 -24.44 -79.87
N PHE A 145 -43.69 -24.92 -78.70
CA PHE A 145 -45.08 -24.84 -78.31
C PHE A 145 -45.45 -23.56 -77.56
N ILE A 146 -44.52 -22.75 -77.11
CA ILE A 146 -44.70 -21.48 -76.43
C ILE A 146 -43.82 -20.40 -77.01
N PRO A 147 -44.22 -19.08 -76.92
CA PRO A 147 -43.38 -17.99 -77.28
C PRO A 147 -42.23 -17.78 -76.25
N LYS A 148 -41.15 -17.12 -76.71
CA LYS A 148 -40.02 -16.81 -75.86
C LYS A 148 -40.34 -15.95 -74.64
N SER A 149 -41.32 -15.03 -74.81
CA SER A 149 -41.80 -14.16 -73.72
C SER A 149 -42.34 -14.91 -72.48
N GLU A 150 -43.03 -16.05 -72.70
CA GLU A 150 -43.47 -16.90 -71.60
C GLU A 150 -42.36 -17.61 -70.85
N LEU A 151 -41.30 -18.07 -71.59
CA LEU A 151 -40.12 -18.62 -70.99
C LEU A 151 -39.36 -17.56 -70.18
N ASP A 152 -39.19 -16.34 -70.75
CA ASP A 152 -38.45 -15.25 -70.07
C ASP A 152 -39.22 -14.83 -68.79
N GLN A 153 -40.56 -14.81 -68.83
CA GLN A 153 -41.34 -14.58 -67.56
C GLN A 153 -41.15 -15.65 -66.51
N ALA A 154 -41.18 -16.94 -66.92
CA ALA A 154 -40.96 -18.04 -65.95
C ALA A 154 -39.54 -18.04 -65.39
N GLU A 155 -38.55 -17.60 -66.16
CA GLU A 155 -37.18 -17.39 -65.64
C GLU A 155 -37.11 -16.20 -64.62
N ALA A 156 -37.82 -15.12 -64.88
CA ALA A 156 -37.91 -13.97 -63.99
C ALA A 156 -38.56 -14.36 -62.66
N ASP A 157 -39.68 -15.07 -62.72
CA ASP A 157 -40.41 -15.56 -61.51
C ASP A 157 -39.53 -16.50 -60.67
N TYR A 158 -38.83 -17.44 -61.32
CA TYR A 158 -37.89 -18.35 -60.63
C TYR A 158 -36.77 -17.57 -59.91
N LYS A 159 -36.18 -16.56 -60.59
CA LYS A 159 -35.11 -15.74 -59.97
C LYS A 159 -35.65 -14.90 -58.82
N ALA A 160 -36.87 -14.35 -58.96
CA ALA A 160 -37.53 -13.61 -57.89
C ALA A 160 -37.76 -14.46 -56.65
N ASP A 161 -38.31 -15.69 -56.81
CA ASP A 161 -38.56 -16.58 -55.71
C ASP A 161 -37.27 -17.08 -55.06
N LEU A 162 -36.21 -17.34 -55.84
CA LEU A 162 -34.90 -17.66 -55.32
C LEU A 162 -34.33 -16.51 -54.43
N ALA A 163 -34.50 -15.28 -54.91
CA ALA A 163 -34.10 -14.12 -54.11
C ALA A 163 -34.86 -13.98 -52.81
N GLN A 164 -36.19 -14.31 -52.82
CA GLN A 164 -37.03 -14.32 -51.61
C GLN A 164 -36.59 -15.45 -50.61
N VAL A 165 -36.20 -16.60 -51.08
CA VAL A 165 -35.63 -17.69 -50.23
C VAL A 165 -34.32 -17.20 -49.57
N ASN A 166 -33.44 -16.53 -50.33
CA ASN A 166 -32.22 -16.03 -49.78
C ASN A 166 -32.45 -14.93 -48.72
N ALA A 167 -33.44 -14.03 -48.98
CA ALA A 167 -33.84 -13.01 -48.03
C ALA A 167 -34.42 -13.65 -46.73
N ALA A 168 -35.27 -14.69 -46.85
CA ALA A 168 -35.80 -15.41 -45.70
C ALA A 168 -34.70 -16.11 -44.91
N ARG A 169 -33.69 -16.70 -45.55
CA ARG A 169 -32.50 -17.28 -44.89
C ARG A 169 -31.71 -16.21 -44.09
N ALA A 170 -31.49 -15.06 -44.69
CA ALA A 170 -30.83 -13.93 -44.02
C ALA A 170 -31.61 -13.50 -42.76
N LYS A 171 -32.96 -13.49 -42.85
CA LYS A 171 -33.85 -13.18 -41.72
C LYS A 171 -33.72 -14.17 -40.57
N ILE A 172 -33.58 -15.47 -40.85
CA ILE A 172 -33.31 -16.48 -39.82
C ILE A 172 -31.97 -16.19 -39.14
N THR A 173 -30.91 -15.88 -39.91
CA THR A 173 -29.61 -15.54 -39.34
C THR A 173 -29.72 -14.34 -38.40
N GLN A 174 -30.43 -13.30 -38.77
CA GLN A 174 -30.69 -12.12 -37.96
C GLN A 174 -31.42 -12.48 -36.64
N THR A 175 -32.55 -13.18 -36.72
CA THR A 175 -33.34 -13.54 -35.54
C THR A 175 -32.62 -14.52 -34.64
N GLN A 176 -31.83 -15.43 -35.20
CA GLN A 176 -30.95 -16.35 -34.42
C GLN A 176 -29.86 -15.59 -33.65
N ALA A 177 -29.29 -14.55 -34.26
CA ALA A 177 -28.30 -13.72 -33.53
C ALA A 177 -28.95 -12.99 -32.35
N GLN A 178 -30.18 -12.47 -32.50
CA GLN A 178 -30.96 -11.84 -31.43
C GLN A 178 -31.29 -12.84 -30.30
N TYR A 179 -31.69 -14.06 -30.65
CA TYR A 179 -31.91 -15.14 -29.68
C TYR A 179 -30.62 -15.47 -28.91
N ASN A 180 -29.49 -15.64 -29.59
CA ASN A 180 -28.23 -15.93 -28.95
C ASN A 180 -27.83 -14.80 -27.97
N GLN A 181 -28.02 -13.53 -28.35
CA GLN A 181 -27.75 -12.38 -27.47
C GLN A 181 -28.63 -12.43 -26.21
N SER A 182 -29.92 -12.77 -26.33
CA SER A 182 -30.79 -12.88 -25.16
C SER A 182 -30.40 -14.06 -24.24
N MET A 183 -29.92 -15.16 -24.81
CA MET A 183 -29.36 -16.29 -24.04
C MET A 183 -28.11 -15.90 -23.26
N VAL A 184 -27.22 -15.10 -23.84
CA VAL A 184 -26.02 -14.59 -23.15
C VAL A 184 -26.43 -13.71 -21.97
N ASN A 185 -27.40 -12.80 -22.18
CA ASN A 185 -27.89 -11.94 -21.10
C ASN A 185 -28.56 -12.73 -19.98
N LEU A 186 -29.32 -13.78 -20.32
CA LEU A 186 -29.87 -14.72 -19.31
C LEU A 186 -28.76 -15.46 -18.55
N ASN A 187 -27.69 -15.87 -19.22
CA ASN A 187 -26.57 -16.48 -18.53
C ASN A 187 -25.86 -15.52 -17.56
N TYR A 188 -25.82 -14.22 -17.88
CA TYR A 188 -25.24 -13.20 -16.99
C TYR A 188 -26.08 -12.94 -15.72
N THR A 189 -27.32 -13.44 -15.63
CA THR A 189 -28.07 -13.43 -14.36
C THR A 189 -27.48 -14.38 -13.34
N LYS A 190 -26.72 -15.38 -13.75
CA LYS A 190 -26.03 -16.34 -12.89
C LYS A 190 -24.62 -15.85 -12.60
N ILE A 191 -24.42 -15.36 -11.39
CA ILE A 191 -23.11 -14.85 -10.95
C ILE A 191 -22.30 -16.04 -10.47
N THR A 192 -21.20 -16.33 -11.16
CA THR A 192 -20.34 -17.48 -10.89
C THR A 192 -18.92 -17.05 -10.52
N ALA A 193 -18.23 -17.88 -9.73
CA ALA A 193 -16.85 -17.66 -9.35
C ALA A 193 -15.91 -17.81 -10.56
N PRO A 194 -15.13 -16.79 -10.94
CA PRO A 194 -14.15 -16.88 -12.03
C PRO A 194 -12.93 -17.71 -11.66
N VAL A 195 -12.64 -17.83 -10.38
CA VAL A 195 -11.50 -18.54 -9.79
C VAL A 195 -11.94 -19.35 -8.58
N SER A 196 -11.13 -20.36 -8.21
CA SER A 196 -11.31 -21.06 -6.93
C SER A 196 -10.62 -20.26 -5.83
N GLY A 197 -11.17 -20.29 -4.61
CA GLY A 197 -10.62 -19.54 -3.48
C GLY A 197 -11.60 -19.45 -2.30
N MET A 198 -11.46 -18.40 -1.51
CA MET A 198 -12.32 -18.10 -0.37
C MET A 198 -12.94 -16.71 -0.53
N ILE A 199 -14.22 -16.57 -0.21
CA ILE A 199 -14.93 -15.28 -0.22
C ILE A 199 -14.44 -14.45 0.98
N ILE A 200 -13.89 -13.26 0.68
CA ILE A 200 -13.44 -12.30 1.70
C ILE A 200 -14.57 -11.32 2.05
N SER A 201 -15.25 -10.78 1.01
CA SER A 201 -16.35 -9.85 1.20
C SER A 201 -17.56 -10.21 0.35
N ARG A 202 -18.73 -9.82 0.84
CA ARG A 202 -20.02 -9.89 0.18
C ARG A 202 -20.71 -8.55 0.36
N GLU A 203 -20.90 -7.84 -0.76
CA GLU A 203 -21.44 -6.47 -0.78
C GLU A 203 -22.92 -6.43 -1.25
N ILE A 204 -23.61 -7.57 -1.22
CA ILE A 204 -25.01 -7.69 -1.67
C ILE A 204 -25.88 -8.42 -0.66
N ASP A 205 -27.14 -8.04 -0.65
CA ASP A 205 -28.18 -8.69 0.13
C ASP A 205 -29.32 -9.19 -0.75
N LEU A 206 -30.08 -10.18 -0.22
CA LEU A 206 -31.24 -10.73 -0.90
C LEU A 206 -32.30 -9.62 -1.14
N GLY A 207 -32.79 -9.51 -2.38
CA GLY A 207 -33.75 -8.49 -2.78
C GLY A 207 -33.14 -7.11 -3.07
N GLN A 208 -31.83 -6.96 -2.94
CA GLN A 208 -31.13 -5.71 -3.28
C GLN A 208 -31.11 -5.49 -4.79
N PRO A 209 -31.42 -4.26 -5.29
CA PRO A 209 -31.25 -3.92 -6.70
C PRO A 209 -29.79 -3.71 -7.06
N VAL A 210 -29.33 -4.32 -8.14
CA VAL A 210 -28.00 -4.15 -8.73
C VAL A 210 -28.14 -3.39 -10.04
N ALA A 211 -27.36 -2.31 -10.22
CA ALA A 211 -27.34 -1.48 -11.43
C ALA A 211 -25.94 -1.54 -12.08
N ALA A 212 -25.85 -2.23 -13.21
CA ALA A 212 -24.60 -2.40 -13.96
C ALA A 212 -24.33 -1.28 -15.00
N SER A 213 -25.22 -0.28 -15.09
CA SER A 213 -25.23 0.69 -16.22
C SER A 213 -24.13 1.75 -16.16
N PHE A 214 -23.58 2.10 -14.98
CA PHE A 214 -22.60 3.18 -14.81
C PHE A 214 -21.25 2.69 -14.28
N GLN A 215 -21.27 1.80 -13.30
CA GLN A 215 -20.11 1.11 -12.78
C GLN A 215 -20.53 -0.33 -12.49
N ALA A 216 -19.70 -1.31 -12.85
CA ALA A 216 -19.94 -2.67 -12.44
C ALA A 216 -19.77 -2.73 -10.91
N PRO A 217 -20.87 -2.95 -10.15
CA PRO A 217 -20.76 -3.02 -8.69
C PRO A 217 -19.99 -4.29 -8.31
N GLU A 218 -19.10 -4.17 -7.32
CA GLU A 218 -18.48 -5.33 -6.71
C GLU A 218 -19.52 -6.04 -5.84
N LEU A 219 -19.74 -7.34 -6.09
CA LEU A 219 -20.69 -8.15 -5.37
C LEU A 219 -20.00 -9.09 -4.38
N PHE A 220 -18.89 -9.65 -4.80
CA PHE A 220 -18.05 -10.53 -3.99
C PHE A 220 -16.56 -10.25 -4.27
N THR A 221 -15.73 -10.42 -3.25
CA THR A 221 -14.27 -10.48 -3.42
C THR A 221 -13.78 -11.88 -3.03
N ILE A 222 -13.03 -12.50 -3.93
CA ILE A 222 -12.48 -13.85 -3.74
C ILE A 222 -10.96 -13.76 -3.62
N ALA A 223 -10.38 -14.27 -2.52
CA ALA A 223 -8.97 -14.55 -2.40
C ALA A 223 -8.64 -15.93 -2.94
N GLN A 224 -7.70 -16.04 -3.86
CA GLN A 224 -7.28 -17.33 -4.40
C GLN A 224 -6.53 -18.17 -3.38
N ASP A 225 -5.65 -17.54 -2.62
CA ASP A 225 -4.77 -18.17 -1.65
C ASP A 225 -4.60 -17.24 -0.44
N LEU A 226 -4.89 -17.73 0.75
CA LEU A 226 -4.68 -17.00 2.00
C LEU A 226 -3.37 -17.39 2.70
N GLU A 227 -2.65 -18.39 2.20
CA GLU A 227 -1.33 -18.77 2.73
C GLU A 227 -0.27 -17.76 2.25
N LYS A 228 -0.46 -17.18 1.05
CA LYS A 228 0.44 -16.19 0.46
C LYS A 228 -0.17 -14.80 0.59
N MET A 229 0.39 -14.03 1.51
CA MET A 229 -0.06 -12.68 1.77
C MET A 229 1.01 -11.66 1.38
N GLN A 230 0.61 -10.42 1.26
CA GLN A 230 1.51 -9.28 1.07
C GLN A 230 1.09 -8.15 1.98
N ILE A 231 2.06 -7.37 2.44
CA ILE A 231 1.79 -6.09 3.08
C ILE A 231 2.03 -5.00 2.04
N GLU A 232 1.03 -4.18 1.82
CA GLU A 232 1.15 -2.97 1.04
C GLU A 232 1.53 -1.83 2.00
N VAL A 233 2.82 -1.50 2.02
CA VAL A 233 3.43 -0.55 2.96
C VAL A 233 3.49 0.83 2.32
N ASN A 234 3.00 1.85 3.00
CA ASN A 234 3.05 3.23 2.54
C ASN A 234 4.28 3.93 3.12
N VAL A 235 5.34 4.03 2.32
CA VAL A 235 6.59 4.67 2.70
C VAL A 235 6.58 6.14 2.26
N SER A 236 7.08 7.05 3.10
CA SER A 236 7.12 8.48 2.80
C SER A 236 8.11 8.80 1.66
N GLU A 237 7.88 9.92 0.94
CA GLU A 237 8.82 10.40 -0.10
C GLU A 237 10.21 10.68 0.46
N ALA A 238 10.32 11.03 1.74
CA ALA A 238 11.60 11.32 2.38
C ALA A 238 12.47 10.07 2.54
N ASP A 239 11.85 8.91 2.73
CA ASP A 239 12.51 7.66 3.12
C ASP A 239 12.62 6.66 1.97
N ILE A 240 11.82 6.80 0.91
CA ILE A 240 11.76 5.83 -0.20
C ILE A 240 13.09 5.67 -0.93
N GLY A 241 13.94 6.71 -0.91
CA GLY A 241 15.26 6.67 -1.55
C GLY A 241 16.21 5.62 -0.95
N GLU A 242 15.97 5.17 0.27
CA GLU A 242 16.78 4.18 0.98
C GLU A 242 16.20 2.75 0.85
N VAL A 243 14.93 2.62 0.42
CA VAL A 243 14.24 1.34 0.29
C VAL A 243 14.53 0.69 -1.06
N LYS A 244 14.93 -0.59 -1.03
CA LYS A 244 15.28 -1.39 -2.21
C LYS A 244 14.66 -2.78 -2.14
N GLU A 245 14.43 -3.37 -3.30
CA GLU A 245 14.01 -4.77 -3.39
C GLU A 245 15.05 -5.70 -2.77
N GLY A 246 14.57 -6.72 -2.09
CA GLY A 246 15.39 -7.73 -1.43
C GLY A 246 15.78 -7.41 0.00
N GLN A 247 15.44 -6.22 0.54
CA GLN A 247 15.68 -5.88 1.94
C GLN A 247 14.81 -6.71 2.88
N ASP A 248 15.38 -7.06 4.04
CA ASP A 248 14.66 -7.76 5.09
C ASP A 248 13.76 -6.79 5.86
N VAL A 249 12.62 -7.31 6.28
CA VAL A 249 11.57 -6.53 6.95
C VAL A 249 11.16 -7.26 8.21
N THR A 250 11.04 -6.53 9.30
CA THR A 250 10.34 -6.97 10.49
C THR A 250 9.03 -6.21 10.61
N TYR A 251 7.97 -6.87 11.06
CA TYR A 251 6.69 -6.21 11.27
C TYR A 251 5.96 -6.75 12.48
N THR A 252 5.16 -5.87 13.07
CA THR A 252 4.25 -6.18 14.17
C THR A 252 2.83 -5.88 13.77
N LEU A 253 1.89 -6.58 14.36
CA LEU A 253 0.47 -6.42 14.10
C LEU A 253 -0.22 -5.92 15.37
N ASP A 254 -1.16 -5.00 15.25
CA ASP A 254 -1.93 -4.52 16.40
C ASP A 254 -2.70 -5.64 17.11
N GLY A 255 -3.12 -6.66 16.35
CA GLY A 255 -3.77 -7.85 16.91
C GLY A 255 -2.83 -8.83 17.63
N TYR A 256 -1.50 -8.73 17.43
CA TYR A 256 -0.47 -9.59 18.00
C TYR A 256 0.75 -8.79 18.48
N PRO A 257 0.61 -7.89 19.47
CA PRO A 257 1.64 -6.91 19.83
C PRO A 257 2.93 -7.54 20.40
N ASN A 258 2.87 -8.77 20.88
CA ASN A 258 4.02 -9.48 21.44
C ASN A 258 4.71 -10.45 20.45
N SER A 259 4.26 -10.45 19.20
CA SER A 259 4.80 -11.32 18.15
C SER A 259 5.46 -10.47 17.07
N GLU A 260 6.72 -10.77 16.77
CA GLU A 260 7.46 -10.19 15.67
C GLU A 260 7.40 -11.16 14.49
N PHE A 261 7.11 -10.62 13.33
CA PHE A 261 7.00 -11.36 12.07
C PHE A 261 8.06 -10.86 11.10
N TYR A 262 8.42 -11.70 10.15
CA TYR A 262 9.47 -11.42 9.17
C TYR A 262 8.92 -11.48 7.76
N GLY A 263 9.43 -10.60 6.92
CA GLY A 263 9.07 -10.53 5.51
C GLY A 263 10.23 -10.03 4.67
N LYS A 264 9.99 -9.86 3.37
CA LYS A 264 10.98 -9.35 2.45
C LYS A 264 10.34 -8.37 1.46
N VAL A 265 11.05 -7.27 1.18
CA VAL A 265 10.65 -6.34 0.12
C VAL A 265 10.78 -7.05 -1.23
N THR A 266 9.66 -7.21 -1.93
CA THR A 266 9.63 -7.85 -3.26
C THR A 266 9.49 -6.84 -4.38
N GLN A 267 8.87 -5.69 -4.11
CA GLN A 267 8.68 -4.67 -5.13
C GLN A 267 8.56 -3.29 -4.49
N VAL A 268 9.16 -2.29 -5.13
CA VAL A 268 8.95 -0.87 -4.83
C VAL A 268 8.20 -0.25 -6.01
N ARG A 269 6.95 0.18 -5.79
CA ARG A 269 6.14 0.79 -6.86
C ARG A 269 6.64 2.19 -7.17
N ILE A 270 6.83 2.48 -8.45
CA ILE A 270 7.35 3.78 -8.93
C ILE A 270 6.28 4.87 -8.87
N SER A 271 4.99 4.50 -9.02
CA SER A 271 3.89 5.46 -9.00
C SER A 271 3.55 5.84 -7.56
N PRO A 272 3.62 7.13 -7.20
CA PRO A 272 3.22 7.59 -5.87
C PRO A 272 1.70 7.60 -5.71
N THR A 273 1.26 7.50 -4.48
CA THR A 273 -0.12 7.72 -4.05
C THR A 273 -0.16 8.97 -3.19
N THR A 274 -1.07 9.90 -3.49
CA THR A 274 -1.23 11.12 -2.70
C THR A 274 -2.53 11.05 -1.91
N VAL A 275 -2.43 11.02 -0.61
CA VAL A 275 -3.58 11.03 0.30
C VAL A 275 -3.45 12.24 1.23
N SER A 276 -4.47 13.09 1.26
CA SER A 276 -4.47 14.30 2.13
C SER A 276 -3.22 15.18 1.98
N ASN A 277 -2.74 15.38 0.74
CA ASN A 277 -1.52 16.11 0.40
C ASN A 277 -0.21 15.49 0.90
N VAL A 278 -0.21 14.24 1.37
CA VAL A 278 0.99 13.49 1.70
C VAL A 278 1.30 12.54 0.56
N VAL A 279 2.51 12.65 0.02
CA VAL A 279 3.01 11.77 -1.03
C VAL A 279 3.66 10.55 -0.40
N THR A 280 3.17 9.38 -0.75
CA THR A 280 3.70 8.09 -0.29
C THR A 280 3.94 7.16 -1.47
N TYR A 281 4.87 6.24 -1.32
CA TYR A 281 5.15 5.18 -2.27
C TYR A 281 4.76 3.83 -1.69
N SER A 282 4.11 3.02 -2.50
CA SER A 282 3.66 1.69 -2.09
C SER A 282 4.80 0.68 -2.25
N VAL A 283 5.23 0.08 -1.15
CA VAL A 283 6.24 -0.98 -1.09
C VAL A 283 5.55 -2.29 -0.77
N ILE A 284 5.79 -3.30 -1.58
CA ILE A 284 5.19 -4.63 -1.40
C ILE A 284 6.17 -5.52 -0.64
N VAL A 285 5.71 -6.01 0.48
CA VAL A 285 6.43 -6.97 1.32
C VAL A 285 5.69 -8.30 1.29
N THR A 286 6.32 -9.34 0.79
CA THR A 286 5.75 -10.69 0.80
C THR A 286 5.91 -11.31 2.18
N VAL A 287 4.84 -11.91 2.68
CA VAL A 287 4.77 -12.57 3.98
C VAL A 287 4.11 -13.93 3.86
N ASP A 288 4.59 -14.89 4.62
CA ASP A 288 4.01 -16.22 4.72
C ASP A 288 2.93 -16.26 5.80
N ASN A 289 1.81 -16.94 5.49
CA ASN A 289 0.67 -17.09 6.39
C ASN A 289 0.23 -18.56 6.50
N SER A 290 1.18 -19.47 6.56
CA SER A 290 0.91 -20.92 6.68
C SER A 290 0.02 -21.26 7.88
N ASP A 291 0.12 -20.46 8.96
CA ASP A 291 -0.69 -20.61 10.18
C ASP A 291 -2.09 -19.97 10.07
N LEU A 292 -2.42 -19.29 8.97
CA LEU A 292 -3.67 -18.55 8.74
C LEU A 292 -4.00 -17.52 9.84
N LYS A 293 -2.98 -16.98 10.52
CA LYS A 293 -3.12 -15.94 11.55
C LYS A 293 -3.36 -14.56 10.95
N LEU A 294 -2.77 -14.29 9.79
CA LEU A 294 -2.91 -13.04 9.07
C LEU A 294 -4.26 -13.02 8.36
N LYS A 295 -5.03 -11.96 8.59
CA LYS A 295 -6.32 -11.75 7.92
C LYS A 295 -6.23 -10.55 6.98
N PRO A 296 -6.89 -10.59 5.83
CA PRO A 296 -7.03 -9.43 4.94
C PRO A 296 -7.56 -8.20 5.70
N GLY A 297 -6.96 -7.04 5.44
CA GLY A 297 -7.33 -5.78 6.07
C GLY A 297 -6.65 -5.48 7.42
N MET A 298 -5.80 -6.38 7.96
CA MET A 298 -5.03 -6.08 9.16
C MET A 298 -3.99 -5.00 8.90
N THR A 299 -3.81 -4.10 9.86
CA THR A 299 -2.74 -3.10 9.85
C THR A 299 -1.46 -3.69 10.42
N ALA A 300 -0.35 -3.46 9.74
CA ALA A 300 0.98 -3.84 10.16
C ALA A 300 1.86 -2.59 10.35
N ASN A 301 2.61 -2.56 11.45
CA ASN A 301 3.70 -1.62 11.67
C ASN A 301 4.98 -2.28 11.18
N VAL A 302 5.58 -1.70 10.16
CA VAL A 302 6.64 -2.32 9.37
C VAL A 302 7.94 -1.55 9.54
N SER A 303 9.02 -2.25 9.84
CA SER A 303 10.38 -1.73 9.94
C SER A 303 11.23 -2.37 8.84
N ILE A 304 11.54 -1.61 7.80
CA ILE A 304 12.35 -2.03 6.65
C ILE A 304 13.82 -1.79 6.99
N ILE A 305 14.65 -2.82 6.96
CA ILE A 305 16.09 -2.73 7.25
C ILE A 305 16.80 -2.20 6.01
N THR A 306 17.18 -0.92 6.05
CA THR A 306 17.85 -0.26 4.91
C THR A 306 19.36 -0.42 4.93
N ALA A 307 19.96 -0.48 6.11
CA ALA A 307 21.37 -0.78 6.29
C ALA A 307 21.62 -1.55 7.60
N LYS A 308 22.52 -2.53 7.56
CA LYS A 308 23.01 -3.26 8.72
C LYS A 308 24.53 -3.25 8.68
N ASN A 309 25.14 -2.40 9.52
CA ASN A 309 26.59 -2.28 9.63
C ASN A 309 27.06 -2.95 10.92
N GLU A 310 27.75 -4.07 10.78
CA GLU A 310 28.24 -4.84 11.91
C GLU A 310 29.63 -4.35 12.33
N ASN A 311 29.87 -4.36 13.65
CA ASN A 311 31.17 -4.07 14.25
C ASN A 311 31.75 -2.67 13.89
N VAL A 312 30.90 -1.65 13.80
CA VAL A 312 31.29 -0.26 13.52
C VAL A 312 31.46 0.53 14.80
N LEU A 313 32.32 1.57 14.76
CA LEU A 313 32.47 2.49 15.89
C LEU A 313 31.21 3.35 15.99
N ALA A 314 30.56 3.30 17.14
CA ALA A 314 29.27 3.94 17.41
C ALA A 314 29.36 4.89 18.60
N VAL A 315 28.66 6.00 18.48
CA VAL A 315 28.52 7.01 19.53
C VAL A 315 27.05 7.27 19.81
N PRO A 316 26.65 7.55 21.06
CA PRO A 316 25.28 7.94 21.36
C PRO A 316 24.89 9.20 20.59
N ASN A 317 23.67 9.26 20.04
CA ASN A 317 23.17 10.40 19.24
C ASN A 317 23.21 11.73 19.98
N ILE A 318 23.15 11.70 21.32
CA ILE A 318 23.28 12.88 22.18
C ILE A 318 24.69 13.51 22.07
N ALA A 319 25.74 12.71 21.86
CA ALA A 319 27.10 13.22 21.73
C ALA A 319 27.30 14.11 20.51
N LEU A 320 26.60 13.81 19.40
CA LEU A 320 26.65 14.59 18.15
C LEU A 320 25.98 15.96 18.28
N LYS A 321 25.02 16.09 19.20
CA LYS A 321 24.29 17.34 19.45
C LYS A 321 24.89 18.17 20.59
N PHE A 322 25.86 17.62 21.33
CA PHE A 322 26.44 18.26 22.50
C PHE A 322 27.56 19.25 22.11
N THR A 323 27.48 20.50 22.63
CA THR A 323 28.54 21.48 22.54
C THR A 323 28.79 22.04 23.93
N PRO A 324 30.04 22.02 24.44
CA PRO A 324 30.41 22.61 25.73
C PRO A 324 30.10 24.10 25.78
N LYS A 325 29.61 24.61 26.94
CA LYS A 325 29.28 26.04 27.13
C LYS A 325 30.47 26.98 27.05
N THR A 326 31.67 26.46 27.14
CA THR A 326 32.95 27.26 27.09
C THR A 326 33.35 27.61 25.67
N ASP A 327 32.74 26.99 24.67
CA ASP A 327 33.05 27.27 23.27
C ASP A 327 31.86 27.94 22.57
N GLY A 328 32.02 29.22 22.24
CA GLY A 328 31.04 29.99 21.47
C GLY A 328 31.22 29.91 19.96
N THR A 329 32.13 29.05 19.49
CA THR A 329 32.49 28.94 18.07
C THR A 329 31.45 28.14 17.30
N LYS A 330 30.97 28.66 16.17
CA LYS A 330 30.10 27.91 15.25
C LYS A 330 30.98 27.10 14.29
N TYR A 331 30.91 25.79 14.44
CA TYR A 331 31.60 24.85 13.55
C TYR A 331 30.78 24.52 12.33
N LYS A 332 31.37 24.45 11.16
CA LYS A 332 30.71 24.04 9.90
C LYS A 332 30.65 22.49 9.71
N SER A 333 31.57 21.78 10.36
CA SER A 333 31.68 20.30 10.27
C SER A 333 31.07 19.62 11.49
N GLN A 334 30.61 18.39 11.31
CA GLN A 334 30.23 17.53 12.45
C GLN A 334 31.47 17.11 13.24
N GLY A 335 31.35 17.01 14.56
CA GLY A 335 32.48 16.65 15.40
C GLY A 335 32.05 16.19 16.78
N LEU A 336 32.92 15.42 17.41
CA LEU A 336 32.76 14.93 18.77
C LEU A 336 33.68 15.72 19.71
N TRP A 337 33.23 15.90 20.94
CA TRP A 337 34.04 16.46 22.00
C TRP A 337 34.62 15.34 22.85
N VAL A 338 35.94 15.20 22.84
CA VAL A 338 36.66 14.16 23.58
C VAL A 338 37.29 14.79 24.81
N LYS A 339 37.27 14.05 25.91
CA LYS A 339 37.91 14.42 27.17
C LYS A 339 39.29 13.78 27.29
N ASN A 340 40.32 14.52 27.04
CA ASN A 340 41.71 14.13 27.19
C ASN A 340 42.27 14.71 28.52
N GLY A 341 42.10 14.00 29.63
CA GLY A 341 42.46 14.52 30.96
C GLY A 341 41.62 15.74 31.36
N LEU A 342 42.28 16.91 31.49
CA LEU A 342 41.65 18.19 31.82
C LEU A 342 41.32 19.05 30.57
N LYS A 343 41.75 18.63 29.41
CA LYS A 343 41.45 19.32 28.13
C LYS A 343 40.31 18.70 27.41
N MET A 344 39.49 19.55 26.78
CA MET A 344 38.45 19.14 25.85
C MET A 344 38.93 19.44 24.46
N GLU A 345 38.95 18.49 23.61
CA GLU A 345 39.37 18.58 22.22
C GLU A 345 38.21 18.17 21.31
N ARG A 346 38.05 18.91 20.21
CA ARG A 346 37.02 18.59 19.22
C ARG A 346 37.63 17.80 18.07
N ILE A 347 37.13 16.62 17.83
CA ILE A 347 37.52 15.78 16.70
C ILE A 347 36.49 15.91 15.60
N ASN A 348 36.93 16.20 14.37
CA ASN A 348 36.05 16.17 13.20
C ASN A 348 35.76 14.74 12.81
N ILE A 349 34.50 14.48 12.53
CA ILE A 349 34.00 13.14 12.16
C ILE A 349 33.12 13.23 10.92
N THR A 350 32.98 12.09 10.24
CA THR A 350 31.90 11.82 9.29
C THR A 350 30.96 10.80 9.93
N THR A 351 29.67 11.06 9.83
CA THR A 351 28.62 10.14 10.31
C THR A 351 28.25 9.14 9.21
N GLY A 352 28.01 7.90 9.59
CA GLY A 352 27.48 6.85 8.74
C GLY A 352 26.03 6.51 9.10
N ALA A 353 25.70 5.20 9.15
CA ALA A 353 24.39 4.72 9.53
C ALA A 353 24.03 5.11 10.98
N SER A 354 22.77 5.39 11.23
CA SER A 354 22.26 5.80 12.53
C SER A 354 21.03 4.97 12.89
N ASP A 355 20.94 4.59 14.15
CA ASP A 355 19.71 4.06 14.77
C ASP A 355 19.15 5.10 15.76
N ASP A 356 18.11 4.73 16.50
CA ASP A 356 17.46 5.62 17.49
C ASP A 356 18.39 6.09 18.61
N SER A 357 19.44 5.35 18.92
CA SER A 357 20.30 5.56 20.08
C SER A 357 21.72 5.90 19.71
N TYR A 358 22.25 5.35 18.64
CA TYR A 358 23.65 5.43 18.24
C TYR A 358 23.80 5.78 16.76
N THR A 359 24.92 6.45 16.46
CA THR A 359 25.35 6.77 15.08
C THR A 359 26.75 6.23 14.84
N GLU A 360 26.95 5.59 13.69
CA GLU A 360 28.26 5.22 13.18
C GLU A 360 29.11 6.45 12.95
N VAL A 361 30.36 6.42 13.40
CA VAL A 361 31.32 7.52 13.20
C VAL A 361 32.61 7.01 12.58
N LYS A 362 33.11 7.79 11.64
CA LYS A 362 34.39 7.59 10.96
C LYS A 362 35.24 8.84 11.09
N GLY A 363 36.54 8.68 11.42
CA GLY A 363 37.50 9.80 11.53
C GLY A 363 38.90 9.27 11.79
N GLU A 364 39.91 10.03 11.44
CA GLU A 364 41.33 9.64 11.61
C GLU A 364 41.74 9.48 13.08
N ASN A 365 41.04 10.17 14.00
CA ASN A 365 41.36 10.21 15.43
C ASN A 365 40.20 9.68 16.30
N VAL A 366 39.46 8.68 15.82
CA VAL A 366 38.33 8.06 16.55
C VAL A 366 38.72 6.64 16.91
N TYR A 367 38.86 6.35 18.20
CA TYR A 367 39.29 5.04 18.71
C TYR A 367 38.25 4.45 19.65
N GLU A 368 38.18 3.12 19.68
CA GLU A 368 37.34 2.38 20.62
C GLU A 368 37.79 2.65 22.08
N GLY A 369 36.83 2.83 22.99
CA GLY A 369 37.10 3.11 24.42
C GLY A 369 37.38 4.58 24.72
N GLU A 370 37.42 5.47 23.73
CA GLU A 370 37.63 6.90 23.92
C GLU A 370 36.43 7.57 24.59
N LYS A 371 36.69 8.46 25.58
CA LYS A 371 35.64 9.12 26.37
C LYS A 371 35.16 10.38 25.70
N ILE A 372 33.95 10.37 25.21
CA ILE A 372 33.28 11.51 24.56
C ILE A 372 32.28 12.18 25.51
N LEU A 373 32.07 13.48 25.32
CA LEU A 373 31.15 14.28 26.11
C LEU A 373 29.72 14.12 25.59
N VAL A 374 28.79 13.80 26.49
CA VAL A 374 27.35 13.61 26.15
C VAL A 374 26.43 14.58 26.89
N GLY A 375 26.92 15.20 27.98
CA GLY A 375 26.08 16.07 28.79
C GLY A 375 26.85 16.81 29.88
N ILE A 376 26.13 17.61 30.69
CA ILE A 376 26.65 18.28 31.88
C ILE A 376 26.02 17.62 33.10
N LYS A 377 26.84 17.07 33.98
CA LYS A 377 26.41 16.44 35.24
C LYS A 377 25.84 17.53 36.16
N GLY A 378 24.60 17.45 36.55
CA GLY A 378 23.95 18.46 37.43
C GLY A 378 23.15 19.55 36.71
N GLY A 379 23.02 19.51 35.38
CA GLY A 379 22.05 20.36 34.66
C GLY A 379 20.62 19.91 34.93
N LYS A 380 19.84 20.68 35.70
CA LYS A 380 18.39 20.48 35.83
C LYS A 380 17.78 20.36 34.44
N LYS A 381 17.15 19.22 34.11
CA LYS A 381 16.24 19.12 32.94
C LYS A 381 15.25 20.28 33.06
N LYS A 382 15.29 21.26 32.13
CA LYS A 382 14.19 22.20 31.96
C LYS A 382 12.99 21.37 31.53
N SER A 383 12.11 21.06 32.47
CA SER A 383 10.76 20.62 32.19
C SER A 383 10.10 21.72 31.39
N ASN A 384 9.83 21.49 30.12
CA ASN A 384 8.92 22.33 29.34
C ASN A 384 7.49 22.04 29.80
N ASN A 385 7.15 22.55 31.00
CA ASN A 385 5.75 22.74 31.37
C ASN A 385 5.26 24.00 30.66
N ALA A 386 4.85 23.86 29.41
CA ALA A 386 3.94 24.81 28.81
C ALA A 386 2.56 24.58 29.48
N PRO A 387 1.92 25.63 30.01
CA PRO A 387 0.57 25.52 30.55
C PRO A 387 -0.39 25.12 29.40
N PRO A 388 -1.41 24.29 29.66
CA PRO A 388 -2.39 23.94 28.64
C PRO A 388 -3.13 25.19 28.15
N PRO A 389 -3.50 25.26 26.86
CA PRO A 389 -4.26 26.38 26.32
C PRO A 389 -5.61 26.43 27.06
N ARG A 390 -5.95 27.62 27.60
CA ARG A 390 -7.29 27.89 28.14
C ARG A 390 -8.27 27.88 26.97
N MET A 391 -9.32 27.06 27.11
CA MET A 391 -10.51 27.13 26.26
C MET A 391 -11.25 28.47 26.48
#